data_76fe4c1bf825299b99cd6860795b59cd
#
_entry.id   76fe4c1bf825299b99cd6860795b59cd
#
_cell.length_a   1.000
_cell.length_b   1.000
_cell.length_c   1.000
_cell.angle_alpha   90.00
_cell.angle_beta   90.00
_cell.angle_gamma   90.00
#
_symmetry.space_group_name_H-M   'P 1'
#
loop_
_entity.id
_entity.type
_entity.pdbx_description
1 polymer ?
#
loop_
_entity_poly.entity_id
_entity_poly.type
_entity_poly.pdbx_seq_one_letter_code
_entity_poly.pdbx_strand_id
1 'polypeptide(L)'
;MLGGFDGRRKHMKFRTLAAVAALATVTFAAQAHGPTRQKVSESIEINAPADKVWAIVGNFQDGSWIPVVEKTEGKGGNEVKATRTLTLKGGATVEEELAKYDAEKKTLMYRITKVDVKTLPVNDYSSTIEVEGDGAKTKMTWRGAFYRGYMNNDPPPELNDEASKKAVLGLYKAGLENVKAKAEKGS
;
A
#
# COMPACT_ATOMS: atom_id res chain seq x y z
N MET A 1 83.96 -43.40 -52.35
CA MET A 1 82.86 -44.34 -52.59
C MET A 1 82.04 -44.43 -51.33
N LEU A 2 80.75 -44.44 -51.43
CA LEU A 2 79.71 -44.58 -50.37
C LEU A 2 79.55 -43.34 -49.48
N GLY A 3 78.65 -42.73 -49.64
CA GLY A 3 77.37 -42.21 -49.60
C GLY A 3 76.66 -42.39 -48.28
N GLY A 4 76.72 -41.30 -47.39
CA GLY A 4 76.01 -41.32 -46.11
C GLY A 4 74.77 -40.50 -46.19
N PHE A 5 73.65 -41.13 -45.99
CA PHE A 5 72.31 -40.48 -45.89
C PHE A 5 72.12 -39.90 -44.50
N ASP A 6 72.03 -38.57 -44.47
CA ASP A 6 71.62 -37.81 -43.25
C ASP A 6 70.13 -37.74 -43.17
N GLY A 7 69.54 -38.48 -42.25
CA GLY A 7 68.12 -38.55 -41.97
C GLY A 7 67.73 -37.61 -40.85
N ARG A 8 67.44 -36.36 -41.19
CA ARG A 8 66.87 -35.36 -40.19
C ARG A 8 65.44 -35.70 -39.84
N ARG A 9 65.22 -36.27 -38.67
CA ARG A 9 63.88 -36.42 -38.08
C ARG A 9 63.39 -35.06 -37.61
N LYS A 10 62.35 -34.54 -38.27
CA LYS A 10 61.60 -33.36 -37.81
C LYS A 10 60.72 -33.80 -36.65
N HIS A 11 61.03 -33.30 -35.45
CA HIS A 11 60.15 -33.41 -34.29
C HIS A 11 58.96 -32.39 -34.46
N MET A 12 57.81 -32.95 -34.77
CA MET A 12 56.55 -32.23 -34.80
C MET A 12 56.04 -32.05 -33.38
N LYS A 13 56.17 -30.83 -32.84
CA LYS A 13 55.65 -30.48 -31.50
C LYS A 13 54.12 -30.34 -31.59
N PHE A 14 53.41 -31.33 -31.11
CA PHE A 14 51.97 -31.18 -30.87
C PHE A 14 51.76 -30.19 -29.71
N ARG A 15 51.28 -29.00 -30.02
CA ARG A 15 50.75 -28.06 -29.05
C ARG A 15 49.32 -28.46 -28.74
N THR A 16 49.11 -29.17 -27.65
CA THR A 16 47.77 -29.39 -27.08
C THR A 16 47.23 -28.08 -26.56
N LEU A 17 46.24 -27.48 -27.27
CA LEU A 17 45.42 -26.39 -26.76
C LEU A 17 44.44 -27.05 -25.77
N ALA A 18 44.66 -26.88 -24.48
CA ALA A 18 43.64 -27.14 -23.46
C ALA A 18 42.65 -25.95 -23.46
N ALA A 19 41.49 -26.13 -24.05
CA ALA A 19 40.38 -25.19 -23.94
C ALA A 19 39.74 -25.38 -22.56
N VAL A 20 40.02 -24.45 -21.65
CA VAL A 20 39.32 -24.34 -20.35
C VAL A 20 38.00 -23.67 -20.63
N ALA A 21 36.91 -24.43 -20.71
CA ALA A 21 35.53 -23.91 -20.73
C ALA A 21 35.20 -23.48 -19.30
N ALA A 22 35.32 -22.18 -19.03
CA ALA A 22 34.82 -21.58 -17.80
C ALA A 22 33.26 -21.54 -17.87
N LEU A 23 32.60 -22.48 -17.21
CA LEU A 23 31.16 -22.44 -16.97
C LEU A 23 30.89 -21.31 -15.97
N ALA A 24 30.49 -20.16 -16.47
CA ALA A 24 29.96 -19.07 -15.63
C ALA A 24 28.58 -19.51 -15.13
N THR A 25 28.52 -20.06 -13.93
CA THR A 25 27.26 -20.27 -13.21
C THR A 25 26.73 -18.88 -12.79
N VAL A 26 25.79 -18.34 -13.55
CA VAL A 26 25.01 -17.17 -13.13
C VAL A 26 24.07 -17.66 -12.04
N THR A 27 24.47 -17.51 -10.79
CA THR A 27 23.58 -17.67 -9.65
C THR A 27 22.59 -16.50 -9.66
N PHE A 28 21.38 -16.73 -10.16
CA PHE A 28 20.25 -15.87 -9.86
C PHE A 28 20.02 -15.97 -8.35
N ALA A 29 20.52 -15.01 -7.61
CA ALA A 29 20.07 -14.79 -6.25
C ALA A 29 18.59 -14.37 -6.36
N ALA A 30 17.67 -15.33 -6.19
CA ALA A 30 16.28 -15.03 -5.96
C ALA A 30 16.25 -14.20 -4.67
N GLN A 31 16.13 -12.88 -4.82
CA GLN A 31 15.94 -11.97 -3.70
C GLN A 31 14.53 -12.25 -3.20
N ALA A 32 14.42 -13.12 -2.21
CA ALA A 32 13.19 -13.34 -1.46
C ALA A 32 12.90 -12.09 -0.64
N HIS A 33 12.37 -11.06 -1.30
CA HIS A 33 11.92 -9.87 -0.62
C HIS A 33 10.56 -10.18 0.02
N GLY A 34 10.55 -10.28 1.33
CA GLY A 34 9.32 -10.26 2.12
C GLY A 34 8.48 -9.02 1.80
N PRO A 35 7.23 -8.94 2.27
CA PRO A 35 6.37 -7.80 1.98
C PRO A 35 7.00 -6.50 2.50
N THR A 36 6.98 -5.48 1.67
CA THR A 36 7.45 -4.12 2.02
C THR A 36 6.27 -3.29 2.49
N ARG A 37 6.47 -2.49 3.56
CA ARG A 37 5.43 -1.58 4.03
C ARG A 37 5.18 -0.49 3.00
N GLN A 38 3.98 -0.48 2.44
CA GLN A 38 3.53 0.50 1.47
C GLN A 38 3.06 1.77 2.19
N LYS A 39 3.23 2.91 1.53
CA LYS A 39 2.67 4.19 1.97
C LYS A 39 1.93 4.82 0.80
N VAL A 40 0.74 5.33 1.06
CA VAL A 40 -0.09 6.04 0.09
C VAL A 40 -0.64 7.31 0.70
N SER A 41 -0.89 8.30 -0.13
CA SER A 41 -1.48 9.56 0.28
C SER A 41 -2.29 10.14 -0.89
N GLU A 42 -3.52 10.56 -0.60
CA GLU A 42 -4.38 11.32 -1.51
C GLU A 42 -4.84 12.58 -0.80
N SER A 43 -5.03 13.65 -1.55
CA SER A 43 -5.58 14.89 -1.01
C SER A 43 -6.51 15.56 -2.01
N ILE A 44 -7.45 16.36 -1.49
CA ILE A 44 -8.41 17.12 -2.31
C ILE A 44 -8.59 18.51 -1.74
N GLU A 45 -8.77 19.49 -2.62
CA GLU A 45 -9.21 20.84 -2.24
C GLU A 45 -10.74 20.90 -2.26
N ILE A 46 -11.30 21.50 -1.19
CA ILE A 46 -12.73 21.59 -0.94
C ILE A 46 -13.06 23.08 -0.73
N ASN A 47 -14.05 23.61 -1.45
CA ASN A 47 -14.51 24.98 -1.31
C ASN A 47 -15.53 25.08 -0.16
N ALA A 48 -15.06 24.81 1.05
CA ALA A 48 -15.82 24.92 2.29
C ALA A 48 -14.86 25.14 3.47
N PRO A 49 -15.31 25.76 4.58
CA PRO A 49 -14.50 25.91 5.78
C PRO A 49 -14.09 24.58 6.40
N ALA A 50 -12.91 24.55 7.02
CA ALA A 50 -12.35 23.34 7.64
C ALA A 50 -13.28 22.72 8.70
N ASP A 51 -14.01 23.53 9.46
CA ASP A 51 -14.98 23.05 10.45
C ASP A 51 -16.13 22.28 9.80
N LYS A 52 -16.60 22.74 8.63
CA LYS A 52 -17.65 22.05 7.87
C LYS A 52 -17.18 20.70 7.35
N VAL A 53 -15.94 20.64 6.85
CA VAL A 53 -15.31 19.37 6.41
C VAL A 53 -15.07 18.44 7.60
N TRP A 54 -14.55 18.98 8.72
CA TRP A 54 -14.31 18.20 9.93
C TRP A 54 -15.60 17.64 10.55
N ALA A 55 -16.69 18.37 10.50
CA ALA A 55 -18.01 17.88 10.94
C ALA A 55 -18.47 16.62 10.18
N ILE A 56 -17.98 16.41 8.96
CA ILE A 56 -18.29 15.21 8.16
C ILE A 56 -17.40 14.02 8.56
N VAL A 57 -16.10 14.25 8.78
CA VAL A 57 -15.12 13.17 8.91
C VAL A 57 -14.58 12.97 10.33
N GLY A 58 -14.76 13.98 11.21
CA GLY A 58 -14.16 14.00 12.54
C GLY A 58 -14.86 13.12 13.58
N ASN A 59 -16.05 12.60 13.28
CA ASN A 59 -16.71 11.63 14.15
C ASN A 59 -16.24 10.22 13.76
N PHE A 60 -15.39 9.62 14.60
CA PHE A 60 -14.88 8.25 14.34
C PHE A 60 -16.00 7.20 14.28
N GLN A 61 -17.12 7.42 14.94
CA GLN A 61 -18.26 6.49 14.93
C GLN A 61 -19.12 6.62 13.66
N ASP A 62 -18.82 7.57 12.76
CA ASP A 62 -19.56 7.75 11.51
C ASP A 62 -18.65 7.43 10.29
N GLY A 63 -18.95 6.34 9.60
CA GLY A 63 -18.29 5.94 8.33
C GLY A 63 -19.12 6.27 7.09
N SER A 64 -20.26 6.94 7.21
CA SER A 64 -21.21 7.19 6.11
C SER A 64 -20.66 8.09 4.98
N TRP A 65 -19.55 8.77 5.23
CA TRP A 65 -18.85 9.55 4.23
C TRP A 65 -17.98 8.69 3.29
N ILE A 66 -17.75 7.42 3.62
CA ILE A 66 -17.04 6.45 2.79
C ILE A 66 -18.08 5.72 1.91
N PRO A 67 -18.10 5.90 0.58
CA PRO A 67 -19.21 5.45 -0.27
C PRO A 67 -19.53 3.96 -0.25
N VAL A 68 -18.55 3.13 0.08
CA VAL A 68 -18.71 1.66 0.17
C VAL A 68 -19.27 1.21 1.51
N VAL A 69 -19.34 2.10 2.51
CA VAL A 69 -19.88 1.79 3.84
C VAL A 69 -21.40 1.93 3.82
N GLU A 70 -22.08 0.87 4.26
CA GLU A 70 -23.54 0.81 4.40
C GLU A 70 -23.97 1.10 5.84
N LYS A 71 -23.23 0.58 6.82
CA LYS A 71 -23.52 0.73 8.24
C LYS A 71 -22.25 0.90 9.04
N THR A 72 -22.30 1.69 10.11
CA THR A 72 -21.25 1.81 11.11
C THR A 72 -21.82 1.54 12.49
N GLU A 73 -21.16 0.67 13.25
CA GLU A 73 -21.46 0.38 14.64
C GLU A 73 -20.18 0.47 15.45
N GLY A 74 -20.21 1.12 16.61
CA GLY A 74 -19.01 1.24 17.41
C GLY A 74 -19.28 1.73 18.82
N LYS A 75 -18.20 1.90 19.57
CA LYS A 75 -18.22 2.36 20.96
C LYS A 75 -16.99 3.20 21.29
N GLY A 76 -17.11 4.03 22.33
CA GLY A 76 -16.01 4.86 22.80
C GLY A 76 -15.91 6.23 22.14
N GLY A 77 -16.82 6.59 21.23
CA GLY A 77 -16.86 7.91 20.60
C GLY A 77 -15.56 8.25 19.86
N ASN A 78 -14.98 9.40 20.20
CA ASN A 78 -13.70 9.87 19.67
C ASN A 78 -12.53 9.70 20.65
N GLU A 79 -12.68 8.87 21.67
CA GLU A 79 -11.59 8.56 22.59
C GLU A 79 -10.59 7.58 21.98
N VAL A 80 -9.32 7.73 22.32
CA VAL A 80 -8.28 6.77 21.90
C VAL A 80 -8.66 5.37 22.39
N LYS A 81 -8.52 4.36 21.51
CA LYS A 81 -9.01 2.97 21.67
C LYS A 81 -10.52 2.79 21.46
N ALA A 82 -11.26 3.83 21.06
CA ALA A 82 -12.60 3.63 20.53
C ALA A 82 -12.56 2.66 19.34
N THR A 83 -13.58 1.82 19.23
CA THR A 83 -13.67 0.84 18.14
C THR A 83 -14.90 1.09 17.28
N ARG A 84 -14.81 0.73 16.02
CA ARG A 84 -15.97 0.67 15.11
C ARG A 84 -15.89 -0.54 14.19
N THR A 85 -17.04 -1.00 13.76
CA THR A 85 -17.22 -1.99 12.70
C THR A 85 -17.94 -1.30 11.55
N LEU A 86 -17.30 -1.30 10.40
CA LEU A 86 -17.89 -0.85 9.14
C LEU A 86 -18.46 -2.07 8.42
N THR A 87 -19.75 -2.06 8.14
CA THR A 87 -20.37 -3.02 7.21
C THR A 87 -20.36 -2.39 5.83
N LEU A 88 -19.74 -3.08 4.88
CA LEU A 88 -19.63 -2.63 3.50
C LEU A 88 -20.83 -3.12 2.67
N LYS A 89 -21.12 -2.45 1.57
CA LYS A 89 -22.06 -2.93 0.57
C LYS A 89 -21.66 -4.33 0.12
N GLY A 90 -22.58 -5.28 0.28
CA GLY A 90 -22.30 -6.70 0.07
C GLY A 90 -22.00 -7.50 1.34
N GLY A 91 -22.07 -6.86 2.52
CA GLY A 91 -22.08 -7.52 3.83
C GLY A 91 -20.70 -7.82 4.44
N ALA A 92 -19.60 -7.55 3.73
CA ALA A 92 -18.27 -7.69 4.31
C ALA A 92 -18.03 -6.65 5.42
N THR A 93 -17.21 -6.99 6.42
CA THR A 93 -16.95 -6.11 7.57
C THR A 93 -15.49 -5.75 7.70
N VAL A 94 -15.23 -4.53 8.22
CA VAL A 94 -13.92 -4.04 8.63
C VAL A 94 -14.01 -3.56 10.07
N GLU A 95 -13.16 -4.08 10.95
CA GLU A 95 -13.07 -3.64 12.32
C GLU A 95 -11.88 -2.68 12.49
N GLU A 96 -12.11 -1.56 13.16
CA GLU A 96 -11.12 -0.49 13.32
C GLU A 96 -11.02 0.00 14.76
N GLU A 97 -9.84 0.50 15.12
CA GLU A 97 -9.55 1.13 16.43
C GLU A 97 -8.95 2.52 16.20
N LEU A 98 -9.45 3.50 16.94
CA LEU A 98 -8.92 4.87 16.94
C LEU A 98 -7.60 4.92 17.72
N ALA A 99 -6.52 5.29 17.05
CA ALA A 99 -5.18 5.34 17.62
C ALA A 99 -4.79 6.75 18.14
N LYS A 100 -5.28 7.81 17.46
CA LYS A 100 -5.08 9.21 17.86
C LYS A 100 -6.27 10.04 17.42
N TYR A 101 -6.57 11.07 18.20
CA TYR A 101 -7.60 12.06 17.89
C TYR A 101 -7.19 13.44 18.43
N ASP A 102 -7.27 14.44 17.58
CA ASP A 102 -6.99 15.82 17.92
C ASP A 102 -8.01 16.71 17.18
N ALA A 103 -9.03 17.16 17.92
CA ALA A 103 -10.10 17.96 17.37
C ALA A 103 -9.63 19.38 16.99
N GLU A 104 -8.66 19.94 17.72
CA GLU A 104 -8.14 21.30 17.46
C GLU A 104 -7.34 21.30 16.15
N LYS A 105 -6.52 20.27 15.95
CA LYS A 105 -5.74 20.09 14.71
C LYS A 105 -6.53 19.40 13.60
N LYS A 106 -7.78 19.04 13.84
CA LYS A 106 -8.64 18.33 12.88
C LYS A 106 -7.94 17.11 12.26
N THR A 107 -7.37 16.29 13.15
CA THR A 107 -6.60 15.09 12.76
C THR A 107 -7.09 13.89 13.55
N LEU A 108 -7.22 12.76 12.86
CA LEU A 108 -7.45 11.46 13.49
C LEU A 108 -6.61 10.37 12.81
N MET A 109 -6.18 9.40 13.61
CA MET A 109 -5.46 8.22 13.13
C MET A 109 -6.15 6.97 13.66
N TYR A 110 -6.35 6.00 12.79
CA TYR A 110 -6.93 4.70 13.14
C TYR A 110 -6.14 3.55 12.50
N ARG A 111 -6.39 2.34 12.99
CA ARG A 111 -5.85 1.11 12.43
C ARG A 111 -6.98 0.12 12.17
N ILE A 112 -6.82 -0.71 11.17
CA ILE A 112 -7.66 -1.88 10.96
C ILE A 112 -7.17 -2.98 11.90
N THR A 113 -8.09 -3.51 12.72
CA THR A 113 -7.82 -4.63 13.63
C THR A 113 -8.25 -5.95 13.02
N LYS A 114 -9.23 -5.93 12.09
CA LYS A 114 -9.67 -7.12 11.37
C LYS A 114 -10.28 -6.75 10.01
N VAL A 115 -9.86 -7.46 8.99
CA VAL A 115 -10.43 -7.40 7.63
C VAL A 115 -10.14 -8.69 6.90
N ASP A 116 -11.05 -9.11 6.02
CA ASP A 116 -10.75 -10.16 5.04
C ASP A 116 -9.93 -9.55 3.90
N VAL A 117 -8.77 -10.13 3.62
CA VAL A 117 -7.89 -9.67 2.53
C VAL A 117 -8.52 -9.77 1.14
N LYS A 118 -9.58 -10.56 0.98
CA LYS A 118 -10.40 -10.57 -0.24
C LYS A 118 -11.25 -9.32 -0.38
N THR A 119 -11.59 -8.68 0.73
CA THR A 119 -12.37 -7.44 0.78
C THR A 119 -11.48 -6.22 0.59
N LEU A 120 -10.39 -6.16 1.35
CA LEU A 120 -9.34 -5.14 1.21
C LEU A 120 -7.99 -5.83 1.37
N PRO A 121 -7.16 -5.90 0.31
CA PRO A 121 -5.95 -6.72 0.28
C PRO A 121 -4.79 -6.09 1.05
N VAL A 122 -4.97 -5.85 2.35
CA VAL A 122 -3.99 -5.22 3.25
C VAL A 122 -3.81 -5.99 4.55
N ASN A 123 -2.62 -5.84 5.14
CA ASN A 123 -2.30 -6.27 6.50
C ASN A 123 -1.64 -5.11 7.25
N ASP A 124 -1.79 -5.10 8.58
CA ASP A 124 -1.23 -4.07 9.48
C ASP A 124 -1.46 -2.65 8.95
N TYR A 125 -2.71 -2.38 8.59
CA TYR A 125 -3.12 -1.10 8.02
C TYR A 125 -3.32 -0.05 9.11
N SER A 126 -2.73 1.12 8.89
CA SER A 126 -3.00 2.33 9.66
C SER A 126 -3.24 3.51 8.74
N SER A 127 -4.10 4.42 9.14
CA SER A 127 -4.46 5.58 8.34
C SER A 127 -4.60 6.85 9.16
N THR A 128 -4.31 7.98 8.53
CA THR A 128 -4.49 9.31 9.11
C THR A 128 -5.32 10.17 8.17
N ILE A 129 -6.29 10.87 8.75
CA ILE A 129 -7.07 11.92 8.10
C ILE A 129 -6.66 13.25 8.71
N GLU A 130 -6.37 14.22 7.86
CA GLU A 130 -6.03 15.59 8.24
C GLU A 130 -6.89 16.56 7.44
N VAL A 131 -7.42 17.56 8.11
CA VAL A 131 -8.24 18.64 7.53
C VAL A 131 -7.59 19.97 7.86
N GLU A 132 -7.02 20.62 6.85
CA GLU A 132 -6.32 21.88 6.97
C GLU A 132 -7.03 22.92 6.11
N GLY A 133 -7.31 24.10 6.66
CA GLY A 133 -7.98 25.14 5.88
C GLY A 133 -7.83 26.51 6.49
N ASP A 134 -7.88 27.51 5.60
CA ASP A 134 -7.87 28.93 5.93
C ASP A 134 -9.07 29.59 5.25
N GLY A 135 -10.06 29.99 6.07
CA GLY A 135 -11.29 30.63 5.61
C GLY A 135 -12.19 29.69 4.81
N ALA A 136 -12.44 30.02 3.54
CA ALA A 136 -13.44 29.36 2.69
C ALA A 136 -12.92 28.12 1.94
N LYS A 137 -11.62 27.80 2.06
CA LYS A 137 -11.01 26.66 1.36
C LYS A 137 -10.34 25.72 2.35
N THR A 138 -10.44 24.45 2.06
CA THR A 138 -9.90 23.39 2.90
C THR A 138 -9.16 22.37 2.01
N LYS A 139 -8.02 21.91 2.49
CA LYS A 139 -7.34 20.72 1.97
C LYS A 139 -7.60 19.58 2.93
N MET A 140 -8.20 18.50 2.43
CA MET A 140 -8.31 17.25 3.16
C MET A 140 -7.28 16.25 2.63
N THR A 141 -6.52 15.65 3.53
CA THR A 141 -5.53 14.63 3.19
C THR A 141 -5.89 13.31 3.89
N TRP A 142 -5.88 12.23 3.14
CA TRP A 142 -6.03 10.88 3.65
C TRP A 142 -4.80 10.07 3.28
N ARG A 143 -4.03 9.62 4.27
CA ARG A 143 -2.80 8.85 4.07
C ARG A 143 -2.83 7.56 4.87
N GLY A 144 -2.19 6.52 4.34
CA GLY A 144 -2.11 5.22 4.98
C GLY A 144 -0.78 4.53 4.78
N ALA A 145 -0.55 3.56 5.66
CA ALA A 145 0.58 2.67 5.59
C ALA A 145 0.12 1.25 5.93
N PHE A 146 0.56 0.27 5.14
CA PHE A 146 0.10 -1.12 5.23
C PHE A 146 1.08 -2.08 4.55
N TYR A 147 0.92 -3.36 4.79
CA TYR A 147 1.51 -4.41 3.96
C TYR A 147 0.47 -4.96 3.00
N ARG A 148 0.92 -5.61 1.92
CA ARG A 148 0.03 -6.29 0.97
C ARG A 148 -0.78 -7.41 1.62
N GLY A 149 -1.85 -7.85 0.96
CA GLY A 149 -2.75 -8.89 1.48
C GLY A 149 -2.07 -10.26 1.68
N TYR A 150 -1.06 -10.60 0.87
CA TYR A 150 -0.30 -11.84 0.99
C TYR A 150 1.09 -11.58 1.59
N MET A 151 1.32 -12.11 2.79
CA MET A 151 2.53 -11.82 3.57
C MET A 151 3.75 -12.67 3.23
N ASN A 152 3.58 -13.75 2.46
CA ASN A 152 4.68 -14.61 2.02
C ASN A 152 5.24 -14.16 0.66
N ASN A 153 6.31 -14.79 0.20
CA ASN A 153 6.88 -14.60 -1.13
C ASN A 153 5.89 -15.04 -2.22
N ASP A 154 6.09 -14.55 -3.43
CA ASP A 154 5.29 -14.89 -4.61
C ASP A 154 3.77 -14.69 -4.42
N PRO A 155 3.33 -13.44 -4.12
CA PRO A 155 1.92 -13.15 -3.92
C PRO A 155 1.12 -13.37 -5.22
N PRO A 156 -0.10 -13.92 -5.11
CA PRO A 156 -1.01 -13.91 -6.25
C PRO A 156 -1.33 -12.47 -6.67
N PRO A 157 -1.66 -12.22 -7.94
CA PRO A 157 -1.84 -10.87 -8.48
C PRO A 157 -2.80 -9.99 -7.68
N GLU A 158 -3.88 -10.57 -7.14
CA GLU A 158 -4.91 -9.87 -6.37
C GLU A 158 -4.50 -9.49 -4.94
N LEU A 159 -3.41 -10.04 -4.42
CA LEU A 159 -2.91 -9.81 -3.06
C LEU A 159 -1.48 -9.24 -3.01
N ASN A 160 -0.96 -8.79 -4.14
CA ASN A 160 0.36 -8.19 -4.26
C ASN A 160 0.37 -6.69 -3.86
N ASP A 161 1.53 -6.05 -3.89
CA ASP A 161 1.70 -4.64 -3.52
C ASP A 161 0.92 -3.69 -4.42
N GLU A 162 0.80 -3.99 -5.72
CA GLU A 162 0.07 -3.14 -6.67
C GLU A 162 -1.44 -3.22 -6.46
N ALA A 163 -1.97 -4.43 -6.26
CA ALA A 163 -3.38 -4.64 -5.96
C ALA A 163 -3.77 -3.93 -4.66
N SER A 164 -2.94 -4.04 -3.62
CA SER A 164 -3.13 -3.39 -2.33
C SER A 164 -3.14 -1.86 -2.47
N LYS A 165 -2.15 -1.29 -3.14
CA LYS A 165 -2.10 0.16 -3.41
C LYS A 165 -3.30 0.64 -4.21
N LYS A 166 -3.65 -0.07 -5.28
CA LYS A 166 -4.80 0.27 -6.13
C LYS A 166 -6.10 0.29 -5.35
N ALA A 167 -6.33 -0.72 -4.51
CA ALA A 167 -7.52 -0.82 -3.67
C ALA A 167 -7.61 0.34 -2.67
N VAL A 168 -6.53 0.62 -1.94
CA VAL A 168 -6.50 1.70 -0.94
C VAL A 168 -6.62 3.08 -1.59
N LEU A 169 -5.91 3.35 -2.68
CA LEU A 169 -6.01 4.61 -3.41
C LEU A 169 -7.41 4.82 -4.00
N GLY A 170 -8.04 3.77 -4.53
CA GLY A 170 -9.41 3.82 -5.01
C GLY A 170 -10.41 4.19 -3.91
N LEU A 171 -10.25 3.58 -2.73
CA LEU A 171 -11.04 3.92 -1.54
C LEU A 171 -10.87 5.38 -1.13
N TYR A 172 -9.62 5.87 -1.07
CA TYR A 172 -9.33 7.24 -0.67
C TYR A 172 -9.93 8.25 -1.63
N LYS A 173 -9.71 8.07 -2.93
CA LYS A 173 -10.29 8.95 -3.96
C LYS A 173 -11.80 9.04 -3.85
N ALA A 174 -12.47 7.90 -3.78
CA ALA A 174 -13.92 7.86 -3.66
C ALA A 174 -14.42 8.53 -2.37
N GLY A 175 -13.75 8.32 -1.24
CA GLY A 175 -14.10 8.95 0.03
C GLY A 175 -13.90 10.46 0.01
N LEU A 176 -12.74 10.93 -0.46
CA LEU A 176 -12.42 12.36 -0.58
C LEU A 176 -13.40 13.10 -1.48
N GLU A 177 -13.74 12.54 -2.65
CA GLU A 177 -14.72 13.12 -3.57
C GLU A 177 -16.12 13.20 -2.93
N ASN A 178 -16.53 12.18 -2.17
CA ASN A 178 -17.80 12.20 -1.48
C ASN A 178 -17.85 13.27 -0.37
N VAL A 179 -16.76 13.42 0.38
CA VAL A 179 -16.64 14.48 1.40
C VAL A 179 -16.74 15.86 0.73
N LYS A 180 -16.01 16.07 -0.37
CA LYS A 180 -16.08 17.31 -1.15
C LYS A 180 -17.52 17.60 -1.59
N ALA A 181 -18.17 16.62 -2.20
CA ALA A 181 -19.56 16.78 -2.66
C ALA A 181 -20.53 17.10 -1.51
N LYS A 182 -20.33 16.51 -0.31
CA LYS A 182 -21.15 16.80 0.87
C LYS A 182 -20.87 18.19 1.45
N ALA A 183 -19.60 18.59 1.53
CA ALA A 183 -19.19 19.85 2.13
C ALA A 183 -19.56 21.07 1.24
N GLU A 184 -19.48 20.93 -0.08
CA GLU A 184 -19.81 22.00 -1.03
C GLU A 184 -21.31 22.13 -1.31
N LYS A 185 -22.15 21.16 -0.92
CA LYS A 185 -23.60 21.29 -0.99
C LYS A 185 -24.09 22.30 0.04
N GLY A 186 -24.76 23.38 -0.42
CA GLY A 186 -25.33 24.43 0.44
C GLY A 186 -24.31 25.46 0.90
N SER A 187 -23.26 25.69 0.14
CA SER A 187 -22.36 26.85 0.23
C SER A 187 -22.87 27.95 -0.70
#